data_6fb3de2fd716fab1b773921cc26e594d
#
_entry.id   6fb3de2fd716fab1b773921cc26e594d
#
_cell.length_a   1.000
_cell.length_b   1.000
_cell.length_c   1.000
_cell.angle_alpha   90.00
_cell.angle_beta   90.00
_cell.angle_gamma   90.00
#
_symmetry.space_group_name_H-M   'P 1'
#
loop_
_entity.id
_entity.type
_entity.pdbx_description
1 polymer ?
#
loop_
_entity_poly.entity_id
_entity_poly.type
_entity_poly.pdbx_seq_one_letter_code
_entity_poly.pdbx_strand_id
1 'polypeptide(L)'
;NTALFDVRLTVPSDFVVVATGEELSARKTLPGMMERHFVSGPVRDFVLVIDDDFQSDSLPVGGTTVRSWFNPGSANGGMNVMLWGAQSLTVFNRLFGPYPYTELDLVQVDLGNGAAGVEFPQILFIGGDHYAADAYTRRIPDFLEFVVAHEVAHQWWYGLVGNNQYLHAFLDEGLTNYVATVYFEEEYGAERYAYQANLNFKLPYLAMLFAGEGDAIVDQPTDSFPSQNVYGTMVYAKAALGFAAIRSVVGDPAFFSGLEAYADAFAFSFAIATPDDLRHALEQASGQDLTELWNHWFEAAEGLQDFSPDDLTQLRRDLGD
;
A
#
# COMPACT_ATOMS: atom_id res chain seq x y z
N ASN A 1 3.05 -12.54 12.66
CA ASN A 1 4.04 -13.62 12.55
C ASN A 1 4.05 -14.14 11.12
N THR A 2 5.22 -14.58 10.62
CA THR A 2 5.36 -15.23 9.31
C THR A 2 5.24 -16.75 9.45
N ALA A 3 4.88 -17.42 8.35
CA ALA A 3 4.81 -18.88 8.24
C ALA A 3 5.29 -19.33 6.85
N LEU A 4 5.62 -20.61 6.74
CA LEU A 4 5.85 -21.30 5.48
C LEU A 4 4.61 -22.09 5.13
N PHE A 5 4.11 -21.96 3.91
CA PHE A 5 2.94 -22.70 3.44
C PHE A 5 3.35 -23.73 2.39
N ASP A 6 2.83 -24.94 2.51
CA ASP A 6 2.84 -26.02 1.51
C ASP A 6 1.38 -26.41 1.28
N VAL A 7 0.80 -25.96 0.17
CA VAL A 7 -0.63 -26.06 -0.10
C VAL A 7 -0.89 -26.87 -1.36
N ARG A 8 -1.70 -27.94 -1.21
CA ARG A 8 -2.20 -28.74 -2.33
C ARG A 8 -3.68 -28.51 -2.50
N LEU A 9 -4.05 -28.00 -3.66
CA LEU A 9 -5.41 -27.66 -4.01
C LEU A 9 -5.88 -28.51 -5.20
N THR A 10 -7.05 -29.14 -5.08
CA THR A 10 -7.68 -29.86 -6.20
C THR A 10 -8.89 -29.07 -6.69
N VAL A 11 -8.84 -28.61 -7.93
CA VAL A 11 -9.86 -27.78 -8.58
C VAL A 11 -10.24 -28.37 -9.94
N PRO A 12 -11.40 -27.96 -10.54
CA PRO A 12 -11.67 -28.25 -11.94
C PRO A 12 -10.52 -27.79 -12.85
N SER A 13 -10.23 -28.57 -13.89
CA SER A 13 -9.03 -28.36 -14.72
C SER A 13 -9.08 -27.12 -15.63
N ASP A 14 -10.25 -26.54 -15.81
CA ASP A 14 -10.53 -25.32 -16.55
C ASP A 14 -10.46 -24.03 -15.73
N PHE A 15 -10.29 -24.16 -14.39
CA PHE A 15 -10.11 -23.02 -13.52
C PHE A 15 -8.66 -22.54 -13.47
N VAL A 16 -8.49 -21.23 -13.52
CA VAL A 16 -7.26 -20.53 -13.15
C VAL A 16 -7.20 -20.42 -11.62
N VAL A 17 -6.03 -20.65 -11.06
CA VAL A 17 -5.76 -20.45 -9.63
C VAL A 17 -4.58 -19.51 -9.52
N VAL A 18 -4.77 -18.41 -8.81
CA VAL A 18 -3.72 -17.45 -8.43
C VAL A 18 -3.58 -17.52 -6.92
N ALA A 19 -2.38 -17.73 -6.42
CA ALA A 19 -2.17 -17.94 -4.98
C ALA A 19 -0.85 -17.36 -4.49
N THR A 20 -0.77 -17.05 -3.22
CA THR A 20 0.49 -16.69 -2.55
C THR A 20 1.53 -17.81 -2.74
N GLY A 21 2.77 -17.46 -3.09
CA GLY A 21 3.87 -18.38 -3.30
C GLY A 21 4.01 -18.83 -4.75
N GLU A 22 4.85 -19.84 -4.96
CA GLU A 22 5.15 -20.39 -6.29
C GLU A 22 4.37 -21.68 -6.54
N GLU A 23 3.82 -21.84 -7.75
CA GLU A 23 3.26 -23.10 -8.20
C GLU A 23 4.39 -24.08 -8.61
N LEU A 24 4.69 -25.06 -7.77
CA LEU A 24 5.72 -26.06 -8.06
C LEU A 24 5.27 -27.11 -9.08
N SER A 25 3.99 -27.45 -9.09
CA SER A 25 3.44 -28.45 -10.02
C SER A 25 1.94 -28.40 -10.17
N ALA A 26 1.47 -28.74 -11.36
CA ALA A 26 0.07 -29.04 -11.66
C ALA A 26 -0.06 -30.45 -12.26
N ARG A 27 -0.91 -31.31 -11.72
CA ARG A 27 -1.12 -32.66 -12.20
C ARG A 27 -2.59 -33.04 -12.25
N LYS A 28 -2.99 -33.76 -13.30
CA LYS A 28 -4.34 -34.35 -13.40
C LYS A 28 -4.49 -35.45 -12.35
N THR A 29 -5.59 -35.43 -11.62
CA THR A 29 -5.89 -36.43 -10.59
C THR A 29 -7.10 -37.30 -10.96
N LEU A 30 -8.28 -36.68 -11.04
CA LEU A 30 -9.54 -37.29 -11.48
C LEU A 30 -9.93 -36.75 -12.85
N PRO A 31 -10.85 -37.39 -13.59
CA PRO A 31 -11.39 -36.78 -14.81
C PRO A 31 -11.93 -35.37 -14.58
N GLY A 32 -11.40 -34.39 -15.32
CA GLY A 32 -11.78 -32.99 -15.17
C GLY A 32 -11.22 -32.26 -13.97
N MET A 33 -10.30 -32.86 -13.18
CA MET A 33 -9.72 -32.25 -11.99
C MET A 33 -8.19 -32.13 -12.10
N MET A 34 -7.66 -31.04 -11.56
CA MET A 34 -6.24 -30.71 -11.47
C MET A 34 -5.85 -30.53 -10.00
N GLU A 35 -4.81 -31.19 -9.54
CA GLU A 35 -4.15 -30.86 -8.29
C GLU A 35 -3.03 -29.87 -8.59
N ARG A 36 -3.03 -28.74 -7.91
CA ARG A 36 -1.98 -27.72 -7.93
C ARG A 36 -1.25 -27.70 -6.61
N HIS A 37 0.06 -27.53 -6.63
CA HIS A 37 0.91 -27.52 -5.45
C HIS A 37 1.65 -26.19 -5.37
N PHE A 38 1.34 -25.40 -4.36
CA PHE A 38 1.94 -24.09 -4.06
C PHE A 38 2.83 -24.20 -2.83
N VAL A 39 3.95 -23.47 -2.86
CA VAL A 39 4.82 -23.27 -1.69
C VAL A 39 5.16 -21.80 -1.56
N SER A 40 5.23 -21.31 -0.33
CA SER A 40 5.67 -19.96 -0.05
C SER A 40 7.01 -19.92 0.68
N GLY A 41 7.72 -18.78 0.56
CA GLY A 41 8.71 -18.34 1.54
C GLY A 41 8.05 -17.98 2.87
N PRO A 42 8.81 -17.35 3.80
CA PRO A 42 8.21 -16.78 5.01
C PRO A 42 7.25 -15.63 4.64
N VAL A 43 5.95 -15.87 4.76
CA VAL A 43 4.89 -14.88 4.46
C VAL A 43 3.91 -14.81 5.63
N ARG A 44 3.17 -13.70 5.73
CA ARG A 44 2.20 -13.47 6.82
C ARG A 44 0.91 -14.22 6.62
N ASP A 45 0.43 -14.23 5.36
CA ASP A 45 -0.83 -14.83 4.97
C ASP A 45 -0.65 -15.68 3.71
N PHE A 46 -1.58 -16.60 3.54
CA PHE A 46 -1.75 -17.35 2.31
C PHE A 46 -3.17 -17.12 1.80
N VAL A 47 -3.29 -16.56 0.62
CA VAL A 47 -4.56 -16.30 -0.04
C VAL A 47 -4.55 -16.92 -1.43
N LEU A 48 -5.73 -17.23 -1.95
CA LEU A 48 -5.91 -17.67 -3.32
C LEU A 48 -7.20 -17.13 -3.92
N VAL A 49 -7.19 -16.96 -5.23
CA VAL A 49 -8.37 -16.67 -6.06
C VAL A 49 -8.51 -17.76 -7.10
N ILE A 50 -9.73 -18.16 -7.37
CA ILE A 50 -10.09 -19.16 -8.37
C ILE A 50 -11.14 -18.57 -9.29
N ASP A 51 -10.88 -18.62 -10.58
CA ASP A 51 -11.79 -18.10 -11.60
C ASP A 51 -11.67 -18.95 -12.88
N ASP A 52 -12.72 -19.06 -13.68
CA ASP A 52 -12.76 -19.90 -14.88
C ASP A 52 -12.48 -19.13 -16.17
N ASP A 53 -12.38 -17.79 -16.11
CA ASP A 53 -12.18 -16.99 -17.32
C ASP A 53 -11.13 -15.87 -17.21
N PHE A 54 -10.32 -15.84 -16.12
CA PHE A 54 -9.24 -14.88 -15.99
C PHE A 54 -8.30 -14.89 -17.19
N GLN A 55 -8.00 -13.69 -17.67
CA GLN A 55 -6.90 -13.39 -18.59
C GLN A 55 -5.75 -12.78 -17.83
N SER A 56 -4.54 -12.83 -18.38
CA SER A 56 -3.39 -12.21 -17.74
C SER A 56 -2.36 -11.68 -18.73
N ASP A 57 -1.71 -10.58 -18.32
CA ASP A 57 -0.48 -10.06 -18.91
C ASP A 57 0.61 -10.01 -17.85
N SER A 58 1.88 -10.06 -18.26
CA SER A 58 3.00 -10.03 -17.32
C SER A 58 4.20 -9.28 -17.84
N LEU A 59 4.98 -8.71 -16.92
CA LEU A 59 6.20 -7.96 -17.20
C LEU A 59 7.29 -8.33 -16.18
N PRO A 60 8.55 -8.59 -16.62
CA PRO A 60 9.64 -8.86 -15.70
C PRO A 60 10.19 -7.56 -15.12
N VAL A 61 10.46 -7.55 -13.80
CA VAL A 61 11.14 -6.48 -13.07
C VAL A 61 12.25 -7.09 -12.23
N GLY A 62 13.51 -6.95 -12.68
CA GLY A 62 14.62 -7.64 -12.04
C GLY A 62 14.44 -9.15 -12.04
N GLY A 63 14.40 -9.76 -10.85
CA GLY A 63 14.15 -11.18 -10.65
C GLY A 63 12.69 -11.58 -10.46
N THR A 64 11.77 -10.61 -10.48
CA THR A 64 10.34 -10.79 -10.20
C THR A 64 9.51 -10.70 -11.47
N THR A 65 8.54 -11.60 -11.65
CA THR A 65 7.49 -11.46 -12.67
C THR A 65 6.30 -10.74 -12.05
N VAL A 66 6.00 -9.54 -12.52
CA VAL A 66 4.76 -8.82 -12.19
C VAL A 66 3.69 -9.27 -13.16
N ARG A 67 2.56 -9.76 -12.65
CA ARG A 67 1.46 -10.25 -13.48
C ARG A 67 0.15 -9.63 -13.04
N SER A 68 -0.66 -9.17 -14.00
CA SER A 68 -2.03 -8.74 -13.75
C SER A 68 -2.99 -9.81 -14.25
N TRP A 69 -3.96 -10.18 -13.41
CA TRP A 69 -5.06 -11.09 -13.70
C TRP A 69 -6.35 -10.30 -13.73
N PHE A 70 -7.12 -10.43 -14.80
CA PHE A 70 -8.30 -9.61 -15.02
C PHE A 70 -9.40 -10.37 -15.78
N ASN A 71 -10.64 -9.95 -15.60
CA ASN A 71 -11.80 -10.54 -16.26
C ASN A 71 -11.88 -10.13 -17.74
N PRO A 72 -12.47 -10.95 -18.61
CA PRO A 72 -12.77 -10.57 -19.98
C PRO A 72 -13.51 -9.22 -20.05
N GLY A 73 -13.04 -8.35 -20.92
CA GLY A 73 -13.55 -6.97 -21.02
C GLY A 73 -12.80 -5.91 -20.21
N SER A 74 -11.92 -6.32 -19.29
CA SER A 74 -11.08 -5.42 -18.47
C SER A 74 -9.63 -5.31 -18.96
N ALA A 75 -9.31 -5.77 -20.18
CA ALA A 75 -7.94 -5.90 -20.68
C ALA A 75 -7.12 -4.58 -20.62
N ASN A 76 -7.74 -3.44 -20.94
CA ASN A 76 -7.05 -2.14 -20.86
C ASN A 76 -6.70 -1.79 -19.40
N GLY A 77 -7.63 -2.00 -18.47
CA GLY A 77 -7.39 -1.82 -17.04
C GLY A 77 -6.32 -2.77 -16.52
N GLY A 78 -6.40 -4.05 -16.90
CA GLY A 78 -5.43 -5.08 -16.55
C GLY A 78 -4.01 -4.75 -17.01
N MET A 79 -3.87 -4.27 -18.26
CA MET A 79 -2.58 -3.81 -18.78
C MET A 79 -2.03 -2.62 -17.99
N ASN A 80 -2.86 -1.63 -17.68
CA ASN A 80 -2.44 -0.49 -16.88
C ASN A 80 -2.00 -0.91 -15.47
N VAL A 81 -2.78 -1.75 -14.80
CA VAL A 81 -2.44 -2.30 -13.48
C VAL A 81 -1.09 -3.04 -13.49
N MET A 82 -0.83 -3.84 -14.53
CA MET A 82 0.47 -4.49 -14.72
C MET A 82 1.61 -3.46 -14.87
N LEU A 83 1.44 -2.45 -15.72
CA LEU A 83 2.45 -1.43 -15.96
C LEU A 83 2.75 -0.63 -14.70
N TRP A 84 1.73 -0.13 -14.00
CA TRP A 84 1.90 0.62 -12.76
C TRP A 84 2.46 -0.25 -11.63
N GLY A 85 2.05 -1.52 -11.55
CA GLY A 85 2.65 -2.49 -10.62
C GLY A 85 4.13 -2.69 -10.86
N ALA A 86 4.55 -2.84 -12.13
CA ALA A 86 5.95 -2.97 -12.51
C ALA A 86 6.77 -1.69 -12.24
N GLN A 87 6.20 -0.52 -12.52
CA GLN A 87 6.83 0.78 -12.23
C GLN A 87 6.99 0.97 -10.72
N SER A 88 5.93 0.74 -9.93
CA SER A 88 5.95 0.83 -8.47
C SER A 88 6.99 -0.10 -7.86
N LEU A 89 7.01 -1.36 -8.30
CA LEU A 89 8.01 -2.35 -7.86
C LEU A 89 9.44 -1.90 -8.19
N THR A 90 9.66 -1.28 -9.34
CA THR A 90 10.96 -0.75 -9.76
C THR A 90 11.42 0.39 -8.85
N VAL A 91 10.52 1.33 -8.56
CA VAL A 91 10.79 2.47 -7.66
C VAL A 91 11.09 1.97 -6.25
N PHE A 92 10.25 1.11 -5.70
CA PHE A 92 10.39 0.64 -4.32
C PHE A 92 11.57 -0.30 -4.11
N ASN A 93 11.92 -1.12 -5.10
CA ASN A 93 13.18 -1.89 -5.11
C ASN A 93 14.41 -0.99 -4.93
N ARG A 94 14.40 0.19 -5.52
CA ARG A 94 15.50 1.16 -5.42
C ARG A 94 15.50 1.90 -4.09
N LEU A 95 14.35 2.20 -3.53
CA LEU A 95 14.21 3.04 -2.33
C LEU A 95 14.25 2.24 -1.02
N PHE A 96 13.79 0.98 -1.02
CA PHE A 96 13.58 0.18 0.19
C PHE A 96 14.29 -1.16 0.18
N GLY A 97 15.13 -1.41 -0.84
CA GLY A 97 15.80 -2.70 -1.03
C GLY A 97 14.98 -3.66 -1.89
N PRO A 98 15.63 -4.73 -2.38
CA PRO A 98 15.04 -5.62 -3.38
C PRO A 98 13.86 -6.43 -2.84
N TYR A 99 12.78 -6.47 -3.59
CA TYR A 99 11.66 -7.39 -3.36
C TYR A 99 12.16 -8.85 -3.47
N PRO A 100 11.92 -9.68 -2.47
CA PRO A 100 12.63 -10.95 -2.36
C PRO A 100 11.97 -12.13 -3.08
N TYR A 101 10.76 -11.95 -3.61
CA TYR A 101 9.99 -13.01 -4.22
C TYR A 101 10.05 -12.95 -5.75
N THR A 102 9.86 -14.10 -6.41
CA THR A 102 9.95 -14.26 -7.87
C THR A 102 8.68 -13.85 -8.60
N GLU A 103 7.56 -13.72 -7.90
CA GLU A 103 6.26 -13.34 -8.46
C GLU A 103 5.58 -12.27 -7.62
N LEU A 104 4.84 -11.39 -8.31
CA LEU A 104 3.90 -10.44 -7.73
C LEU A 104 2.67 -10.39 -8.63
N ASP A 105 1.56 -10.92 -8.13
CA ASP A 105 0.30 -11.01 -8.85
C ASP A 105 -0.66 -9.88 -8.40
N LEU A 106 -1.22 -9.15 -9.37
CA LEU A 106 -2.25 -8.15 -9.15
C LEU A 106 -3.57 -8.68 -9.74
N VAL A 107 -4.54 -8.93 -8.90
CA VAL A 107 -5.75 -9.66 -9.29
C VAL A 107 -6.97 -8.76 -9.19
N GLN A 108 -7.70 -8.64 -10.30
CA GLN A 108 -9.01 -7.99 -10.32
C GLN A 108 -10.02 -8.82 -9.53
N VAL A 109 -10.59 -8.24 -8.47
CA VAL A 109 -11.62 -8.90 -7.66
C VAL A 109 -12.77 -7.95 -7.33
N ASP A 110 -13.94 -8.48 -7.03
CA ASP A 110 -15.04 -7.72 -6.45
C ASP A 110 -14.83 -7.68 -4.92
N LEU A 111 -14.29 -6.56 -4.42
CA LEU A 111 -14.04 -6.37 -3.00
C LEU A 111 -15.28 -5.95 -2.21
N GLY A 112 -16.33 -5.48 -2.92
CA GLY A 112 -17.53 -4.94 -2.26
C GLY A 112 -17.23 -3.71 -1.37
N ASN A 113 -18.27 -3.11 -0.83
CA ASN A 113 -18.20 -2.04 0.19
C ASN A 113 -17.25 -0.86 -0.07
N GLY A 114 -16.80 -0.68 -1.34
CA GLY A 114 -15.95 0.44 -1.74
C GLY A 114 -14.46 0.30 -1.39
N ALA A 115 -13.99 -0.88 -0.97
CA ALA A 115 -12.56 -1.14 -0.83
C ALA A 115 -11.88 -1.08 -2.21
N ALA A 116 -10.75 -0.38 -2.30
CA ALA A 116 -10.04 -0.18 -3.56
C ALA A 116 -8.95 -1.22 -3.82
N GLY A 117 -8.32 -1.72 -2.76
CA GLY A 117 -7.32 -2.77 -2.80
C GLY A 117 -7.25 -3.55 -1.50
N VAL A 118 -6.51 -4.66 -1.49
CA VAL A 118 -6.12 -5.43 -0.31
C VAL A 118 -4.75 -6.07 -0.56
N GLU A 119 -3.88 -5.94 0.43
CA GLU A 119 -2.46 -6.26 0.42
C GLU A 119 -2.13 -7.65 0.98
N PHE A 120 -2.09 -8.68 0.18
CA PHE A 120 -1.54 -9.95 0.64
C PHE A 120 -0.09 -10.15 0.13
N PRO A 121 0.77 -10.88 0.86
CA PRO A 121 2.11 -11.17 0.39
C PRO A 121 2.09 -11.87 -0.97
N GLN A 122 2.78 -11.31 -1.97
CA GLN A 122 2.92 -11.80 -3.35
C GLN A 122 1.64 -11.71 -4.21
N ILE A 123 0.48 -11.40 -3.64
CA ILE A 123 -0.78 -11.30 -4.38
C ILE A 123 -1.60 -10.10 -3.86
N LEU A 124 -1.86 -9.14 -4.74
CA LEU A 124 -2.63 -7.94 -4.45
C LEU A 124 -4.01 -8.04 -5.06
N PHE A 125 -5.04 -7.75 -4.29
CA PHE A 125 -6.39 -7.63 -4.81
C PHE A 125 -6.67 -6.18 -5.18
N ILE A 126 -7.12 -5.95 -6.40
CA ILE A 126 -7.47 -4.62 -6.91
C ILE A 126 -8.96 -4.62 -7.25
N GLY A 127 -9.70 -3.66 -6.70
CA GLY A 127 -11.14 -3.55 -6.85
C GLY A 127 -11.57 -3.44 -8.31
N GLY A 128 -12.39 -4.39 -8.76
CA GLY A 128 -12.80 -4.55 -10.16
C GLY A 128 -13.55 -3.34 -10.73
N ASP A 129 -14.30 -2.63 -9.88
CA ASP A 129 -15.03 -1.41 -10.26
C ASP A 129 -14.11 -0.29 -10.77
N HIS A 130 -12.82 -0.33 -10.44
CA HIS A 130 -11.83 0.68 -10.83
C HIS A 130 -11.16 0.41 -12.18
N TYR A 131 -11.30 -0.80 -12.74
CA TYR A 131 -10.75 -1.17 -14.05
C TYR A 131 -11.47 -0.51 -15.23
N ALA A 132 -12.73 -0.13 -15.05
CA ALA A 132 -13.48 0.60 -16.07
C ALA A 132 -13.09 2.09 -16.02
N ALA A 133 -12.14 2.48 -16.87
CA ALA A 133 -11.54 3.81 -16.93
C ALA A 133 -12.51 5.01 -16.98
N ASP A 134 -13.78 4.80 -17.31
CA ASP A 134 -14.73 5.89 -17.61
C ASP A 134 -15.46 6.47 -16.39
N ALA A 135 -15.59 5.73 -15.28
CA ALA A 135 -16.44 6.17 -14.17
C ALA A 135 -15.66 6.98 -13.10
N TYR A 136 -14.40 6.60 -12.80
CA TYR A 136 -13.61 7.20 -11.72
C TYR A 136 -12.57 8.22 -12.22
N THR A 137 -11.93 7.98 -13.36
CA THR A 137 -10.86 8.84 -13.92
C THR A 137 -11.31 10.27 -14.22
N ARG A 138 -12.62 10.53 -14.33
CA ARG A 138 -13.15 11.89 -14.48
C ARG A 138 -13.29 12.66 -13.17
N ARG A 139 -13.35 11.95 -12.02
CA ARG A 139 -13.50 12.58 -10.70
C ARG A 139 -12.22 12.64 -9.90
N ILE A 140 -11.39 11.59 -10.00
CA ILE A 140 -10.10 11.48 -9.31
C ILE A 140 -9.08 10.96 -10.33
N PRO A 141 -8.38 11.86 -11.02
CA PRO A 141 -7.31 11.45 -11.93
C PRO A 141 -6.29 10.59 -11.19
N ASP A 142 -5.81 9.52 -11.84
CA ASP A 142 -4.80 8.58 -11.33
C ASP A 142 -5.21 7.75 -10.11
N PHE A 143 -6.49 7.67 -9.78
CA PHE A 143 -6.93 6.93 -8.59
C PHE A 143 -6.52 5.46 -8.64
N LEU A 144 -6.77 4.76 -9.76
CA LEU A 144 -6.37 3.35 -9.88
C LEU A 144 -4.86 3.18 -9.82
N GLU A 145 -4.08 4.08 -10.42
CA GLU A 145 -2.63 4.08 -10.35
C GLU A 145 -2.14 4.28 -8.91
N PHE A 146 -2.76 5.23 -8.17
CA PHE A 146 -2.46 5.45 -6.77
C PHE A 146 -2.74 4.21 -5.92
N VAL A 147 -3.88 3.54 -6.13
CA VAL A 147 -4.22 2.28 -5.47
C VAL A 147 -3.17 1.22 -5.76
N VAL A 148 -2.80 1.03 -7.02
CA VAL A 148 -1.76 0.04 -7.39
C VAL A 148 -0.43 0.34 -6.71
N ALA A 149 0.01 1.60 -6.68
CA ALA A 149 1.25 1.98 -6.00
C ALA A 149 1.16 1.76 -4.48
N HIS A 150 0.00 2.04 -3.88
CA HIS A 150 -0.29 1.78 -2.47
C HIS A 150 -0.20 0.28 -2.16
N GLU A 151 -0.92 -0.57 -2.88
CA GLU A 151 -0.91 -2.01 -2.64
C GLU A 151 0.47 -2.64 -2.88
N VAL A 152 1.23 -2.16 -3.89
CA VAL A 152 2.61 -2.64 -4.10
C VAL A 152 3.53 -2.22 -2.96
N ALA A 153 3.37 -1.03 -2.37
CA ALA A 153 4.18 -0.57 -1.25
C ALA A 153 3.95 -1.42 0.01
N HIS A 154 2.76 -1.97 0.21
CA HIS A 154 2.47 -2.93 1.27
C HIS A 154 3.29 -4.22 1.19
N GLN A 155 3.94 -4.53 0.07
CA GLN A 155 4.86 -5.66 0.01
C GLN A 155 6.06 -5.45 0.93
N TRP A 156 6.45 -4.20 1.22
CA TRP A 156 7.42 -3.85 2.28
C TRP A 156 6.72 -3.58 3.61
N TRP A 157 5.76 -2.65 3.63
CA TRP A 157 5.08 -2.16 4.85
C TRP A 157 3.81 -2.97 5.15
N TYR A 158 3.93 -4.16 5.56
CA TYR A 158 3.06 -5.27 5.93
C TYR A 158 3.71 -6.61 5.52
N GLY A 159 3.92 -6.85 4.24
CA GLY A 159 4.43 -8.13 3.71
C GLY A 159 5.75 -8.52 4.37
N LEU A 160 6.77 -7.67 4.29
CA LEU A 160 8.08 -7.89 4.90
C LEU A 160 8.13 -7.40 6.34
N VAL A 161 7.72 -6.17 6.61
CA VAL A 161 7.70 -5.55 7.94
C VAL A 161 6.30 -5.61 8.51
N GLY A 162 6.04 -6.54 9.41
CA GLY A 162 4.72 -6.62 10.04
C GLY A 162 4.64 -5.85 11.34
N ASN A 163 3.51 -5.22 11.53
CA ASN A 163 3.12 -4.49 12.71
C ASN A 163 1.88 -5.07 13.36
N ASN A 164 1.44 -4.50 14.46
CA ASN A 164 0.12 -4.75 15.03
C ASN A 164 -0.89 -3.78 14.41
N GLN A 165 -1.53 -4.16 13.32
CA GLN A 165 -2.48 -3.34 12.56
C GLN A 165 -3.71 -2.90 13.39
N TYR A 166 -4.04 -3.60 14.47
CA TYR A 166 -5.10 -3.17 15.36
C TYR A 166 -4.67 -2.01 16.27
N LEU A 167 -3.44 -2.06 16.81
CA LEU A 167 -2.94 -1.03 17.73
C LEU A 167 -2.29 0.15 17.00
N HIS A 168 -1.61 -0.08 15.88
CA HIS A 168 -0.74 0.86 15.20
C HIS A 168 -0.94 0.81 13.68
N ALA A 169 -2.18 0.97 13.21
CA ALA A 169 -2.54 0.86 11.79
C ALA A 169 -1.79 1.85 10.87
N PHE A 170 -1.33 2.96 11.39
CA PHE A 170 -0.59 3.96 10.60
C PHE A 170 0.81 3.52 10.16
N LEU A 171 1.37 2.48 10.82
CA LEU A 171 2.71 1.97 10.49
C LEU A 171 2.75 1.28 9.12
N ASP A 172 1.65 0.64 8.74
CA ASP A 172 1.48 0.10 7.38
C ASP A 172 0.70 1.07 6.51
N GLU A 173 -0.52 1.39 6.83
CA GLU A 173 -1.42 2.18 6.00
C GLU A 173 -0.95 3.62 5.77
N GLY A 174 -0.55 4.31 6.84
CA GLY A 174 -0.10 5.69 6.76
C GLY A 174 1.23 5.82 6.01
N LEU A 175 2.17 4.92 6.30
CA LEU A 175 3.46 4.89 5.61
C LEU A 175 3.28 4.48 4.14
N THR A 176 2.48 3.47 3.85
CA THR A 176 2.18 3.02 2.49
C THR A 176 1.50 4.11 1.68
N ASN A 177 0.52 4.80 2.28
CA ASN A 177 -0.15 5.93 1.63
C ASN A 177 0.83 7.06 1.29
N TYR A 178 1.78 7.35 2.20
CA TYR A 178 2.84 8.31 1.94
C TYR A 178 3.77 7.88 0.80
N VAL A 179 4.28 6.65 0.82
CA VAL A 179 5.22 6.19 -0.21
C VAL A 179 4.56 5.97 -1.58
N ALA A 180 3.23 5.78 -1.63
CA ALA A 180 2.50 5.83 -2.89
C ALA A 180 2.61 7.21 -3.57
N THR A 181 2.65 8.31 -2.81
CA THR A 181 2.92 9.62 -3.41
C THR A 181 4.39 9.82 -3.80
N VAL A 182 5.31 9.18 -3.10
CA VAL A 182 6.74 9.15 -3.49
C VAL A 182 6.91 8.44 -4.84
N TYR A 183 6.13 7.39 -5.13
CA TYR A 183 6.10 6.79 -6.47
C TYR A 183 5.77 7.84 -7.54
N PHE A 184 4.76 8.68 -7.31
CA PHE A 184 4.42 9.76 -8.27
C PHE A 184 5.53 10.81 -8.39
N GLU A 185 6.28 11.07 -7.33
CA GLU A 185 7.47 11.95 -7.39
C GLU A 185 8.53 11.39 -8.31
N GLU A 186 8.84 10.11 -8.16
CA GLU A 186 9.89 9.42 -8.90
C GLU A 186 9.56 9.21 -10.38
N GLU A 187 8.30 8.92 -10.69
CA GLU A 187 7.84 8.68 -12.07
C GLU A 187 7.48 9.98 -12.81
N TYR A 188 6.91 10.97 -12.12
CA TYR A 188 6.31 12.15 -12.76
C TYR A 188 6.84 13.48 -12.24
N GLY A 189 7.67 13.47 -11.19
CA GLY A 189 8.31 14.65 -10.62
C GLY A 189 7.50 15.36 -9.53
N ALA A 190 8.14 16.40 -8.96
CA ALA A 190 7.68 17.09 -7.76
C ALA A 190 6.28 17.74 -7.88
N GLU A 191 5.90 18.19 -9.06
CA GLU A 191 4.55 18.77 -9.29
C GLU A 191 3.47 17.71 -9.09
N ARG A 192 3.71 16.50 -9.59
CA ARG A 192 2.76 15.40 -9.46
C ARG A 192 2.70 14.86 -8.02
N TYR A 193 3.85 14.78 -7.35
CA TYR A 193 3.89 14.52 -5.92
C TYR A 193 3.03 15.51 -5.13
N ALA A 194 3.22 16.82 -5.34
CA ALA A 194 2.48 17.85 -4.64
C ALA A 194 0.96 17.73 -4.89
N TYR A 195 0.56 17.43 -6.12
CA TYR A 195 -0.84 17.21 -6.48
C TYR A 195 -1.43 16.02 -5.72
N GLN A 196 -0.75 14.86 -5.71
CA GLN A 196 -1.21 13.66 -5.01
C GLN A 196 -1.24 13.85 -3.49
N ALA A 197 -0.24 14.49 -2.91
CA ALA A 197 -0.19 14.81 -1.48
C ALA A 197 -1.34 15.77 -1.08
N ASN A 198 -1.61 16.76 -1.92
CA ASN A 198 -2.74 17.68 -1.69
C ASN A 198 -4.09 16.98 -1.77
N LEU A 199 -4.27 16.09 -2.76
CA LEU A 199 -5.53 15.39 -2.99
C LEU A 199 -5.82 14.32 -1.93
N ASN A 200 -4.82 13.48 -1.64
CA ASN A 200 -4.99 12.28 -0.83
C ASN A 200 -4.73 12.51 0.67
N PHE A 201 -3.96 13.56 1.05
CA PHE A 201 -3.62 13.81 2.46
C PHE A 201 -4.18 15.13 2.94
N LYS A 202 -3.76 16.23 2.32
CA LYS A 202 -4.04 17.56 2.85
C LYS A 202 -5.52 17.92 2.77
N LEU A 203 -6.17 17.62 1.64
CA LEU A 203 -7.58 17.93 1.44
C LEU A 203 -8.51 17.17 2.41
N PRO A 204 -8.44 15.82 2.53
CA PRO A 204 -9.31 15.11 3.47
C PRO A 204 -9.04 15.51 4.92
N TYR A 205 -7.77 15.69 5.31
CA TYR A 205 -7.44 16.11 6.67
C TYR A 205 -7.95 17.51 7.01
N LEU A 206 -7.67 18.51 6.17
CA LEU A 206 -8.16 19.86 6.42
C LEU A 206 -9.69 19.97 6.32
N ALA A 207 -10.31 19.23 5.41
CA ALA A 207 -11.77 19.20 5.32
C ALA A 207 -12.38 18.68 6.62
N MET A 208 -11.85 17.60 7.19
CA MET A 208 -12.33 17.08 8.48
C MET A 208 -12.02 18.03 9.64
N LEU A 209 -10.79 18.55 9.71
CA LEU A 209 -10.33 19.46 10.77
C LEU A 209 -11.23 20.70 10.90
N PHE A 210 -11.67 21.26 9.77
CA PHE A 210 -12.50 22.48 9.73
C PHE A 210 -14.00 22.23 9.51
N ALA A 211 -14.44 20.97 9.33
CA ALA A 211 -15.87 20.63 9.25
C ALA A 211 -16.55 20.46 10.63
N GLY A 212 -15.78 20.53 11.72
CA GLY A 212 -16.29 20.39 13.09
C GLY A 212 -16.12 18.99 13.69
N GLU A 213 -15.55 18.04 12.98
CA GLU A 213 -15.17 16.72 13.53
C GLU A 213 -13.87 16.80 14.36
N GLY A 214 -13.04 17.83 14.08
CA GLY A 214 -11.81 18.10 14.82
C GLY A 214 -10.65 17.20 14.43
N ASP A 215 -9.59 17.25 15.23
CA ASP A 215 -8.40 16.40 15.10
C ASP A 215 -8.44 15.21 16.08
N ALA A 216 -7.68 14.15 15.80
CA ALA A 216 -7.53 13.03 16.69
C ALA A 216 -6.10 12.49 16.68
N ILE A 217 -5.76 11.71 17.70
CA ILE A 217 -4.51 10.95 17.78
C ILE A 217 -4.51 9.89 16.67
N VAL A 218 -3.38 9.75 15.98
CA VAL A 218 -3.18 8.75 14.92
C VAL A 218 -2.87 7.38 15.52
N ASP A 219 -1.91 7.34 16.45
CA ASP A 219 -1.46 6.09 17.10
C ASP A 219 -2.39 5.70 18.24
N GLN A 220 -3.47 5.02 17.89
CA GLN A 220 -4.44 4.45 18.82
C GLN A 220 -5.11 3.21 18.19
N PRO A 221 -5.71 2.33 19.03
CA PRO A 221 -6.43 1.17 18.52
C PRO A 221 -7.53 1.52 17.53
N THR A 222 -7.72 0.70 16.50
CA THR A 222 -8.65 0.99 15.39
C THR A 222 -10.10 1.16 15.83
N ASP A 223 -10.52 0.53 16.92
CA ASP A 223 -11.86 0.65 17.51
C ASP A 223 -12.03 1.90 18.41
N SER A 224 -10.94 2.64 18.65
CA SER A 224 -10.97 3.90 19.42
C SER A 224 -11.40 5.10 18.58
N PHE A 225 -11.38 4.98 17.26
CA PHE A 225 -11.84 6.04 16.37
C PHE A 225 -13.37 6.16 16.37
N PRO A 226 -13.92 7.38 16.46
CA PRO A 226 -15.38 7.56 16.59
C PRO A 226 -16.17 7.18 15.33
N SER A 227 -15.52 7.11 14.17
CA SER A 227 -16.12 6.69 12.89
C SER A 227 -15.06 6.19 11.89
N GLN A 228 -15.50 5.49 10.85
CA GLN A 228 -14.63 5.07 9.74
C GLN A 228 -14.05 6.28 8.98
N ASN A 229 -14.77 7.38 8.90
CA ASN A 229 -14.28 8.61 8.29
C ASN A 229 -13.10 9.19 9.09
N VAL A 230 -13.21 9.26 10.43
CA VAL A 230 -12.10 9.72 11.29
C VAL A 230 -10.93 8.74 11.22
N TYR A 231 -11.19 7.44 11.29
CA TYR A 231 -10.14 6.43 11.11
C TYR A 231 -9.38 6.63 9.79
N GLY A 232 -10.09 6.62 8.67
CA GLY A 232 -9.47 6.79 7.36
C GLY A 232 -8.69 8.10 7.22
N THR A 233 -9.24 9.21 7.74
CA THR A 233 -8.53 10.50 7.67
C THR A 233 -7.30 10.55 8.57
N MET A 234 -7.36 9.99 9.79
CA MET A 234 -6.21 10.00 10.70
C MET A 234 -5.11 9.04 10.26
N VAL A 235 -5.47 7.80 9.98
CA VAL A 235 -4.52 6.71 9.70
C VAL A 235 -3.89 6.88 8.31
N TYR A 236 -4.64 7.27 7.30
CA TYR A 236 -4.14 7.40 5.93
C TYR A 236 -3.65 8.82 5.60
N ALA A 237 -4.40 9.87 5.98
CA ALA A 237 -4.08 11.22 5.53
C ALA A 237 -3.19 11.98 6.52
N LYS A 238 -3.58 12.09 7.80
CA LYS A 238 -2.75 12.78 8.81
C LYS A 238 -1.42 12.07 9.02
N ALA A 239 -1.42 10.74 9.08
CA ALA A 239 -0.18 9.98 9.20
C ALA A 239 0.78 10.23 8.03
N ALA A 240 0.28 10.25 6.80
CA ALA A 240 1.11 10.55 5.63
C ALA A 240 1.67 11.98 5.67
N LEU A 241 0.93 12.97 6.19
CA LEU A 241 1.47 14.32 6.45
C LEU A 241 2.60 14.30 7.49
N GLY A 242 2.47 13.46 8.53
CA GLY A 242 3.53 13.26 9.52
C GLY A 242 4.81 12.70 8.89
N PHE A 243 4.72 11.70 8.04
CA PHE A 243 5.88 11.16 7.30
C PHE A 243 6.48 12.18 6.33
N ALA A 244 5.66 12.99 5.67
CA ALA A 244 6.13 14.10 4.85
C ALA A 244 6.89 15.14 5.68
N ALA A 245 6.39 15.49 6.87
CA ALA A 245 7.06 16.41 7.79
C ALA A 245 8.41 15.85 8.27
N ILE A 246 8.47 14.57 8.65
CA ILE A 246 9.72 13.90 9.04
C ILE A 246 10.73 13.95 7.88
N ARG A 247 10.34 13.54 6.65
CA ARG A 247 11.23 13.61 5.48
C ARG A 247 11.75 15.01 5.23
N SER A 248 10.91 16.03 5.39
CA SER A 248 11.29 17.44 5.24
C SER A 248 12.38 17.87 6.24
N VAL A 249 12.35 17.33 7.46
CA VAL A 249 13.34 17.63 8.52
C VAL A 249 14.63 16.87 8.33
N VAL A 250 14.56 15.56 8.07
CA VAL A 250 15.75 14.71 8.01
C VAL A 250 16.41 14.71 6.62
N GLY A 251 15.67 15.07 5.57
CA GLY A 251 16.09 15.04 4.18
C GLY A 251 16.01 13.64 3.56
N ASP A 252 15.94 13.60 2.23
CA ASP A 252 15.75 12.38 1.44
C ASP A 252 16.75 11.26 1.77
N PRO A 253 18.08 11.51 1.79
CA PRO A 253 19.03 10.42 2.01
C PRO A 253 18.84 9.72 3.35
N ALA A 254 18.58 10.48 4.43
CA ALA A 254 18.38 9.93 5.75
C ALA A 254 17.01 9.25 5.87
N PHE A 255 15.97 9.83 5.29
CA PHE A 255 14.64 9.25 5.31
C PHE A 255 14.61 7.86 4.64
N PHE A 256 15.07 7.77 3.39
CA PHE A 256 15.04 6.51 2.66
C PHE A 256 16.02 5.47 3.20
N SER A 257 17.21 5.86 3.65
CA SER A 257 18.11 4.91 4.31
C SER A 257 17.60 4.42 5.66
N GLY A 258 16.84 5.24 6.38
CA GLY A 258 16.14 4.83 7.59
C GLY A 258 15.03 3.81 7.32
N LEU A 259 14.24 4.01 6.26
CA LEU A 259 13.23 3.05 5.85
C LEU A 259 13.82 1.72 5.34
N GLU A 260 14.92 1.77 4.57
CA GLU A 260 15.65 0.57 4.14
C GLU A 260 16.18 -0.21 5.36
N ALA A 261 16.82 0.47 6.31
CA ALA A 261 17.31 -0.16 7.54
C ALA A 261 16.17 -0.76 8.39
N TYR A 262 15.01 -0.09 8.45
CA TYR A 262 13.83 -0.62 9.13
C TYR A 262 13.30 -1.87 8.41
N ALA A 263 13.23 -1.87 7.08
CA ALA A 263 12.84 -3.04 6.31
C ALA A 263 13.81 -4.22 6.55
N ASP A 264 15.12 -3.99 6.47
CA ASP A 264 16.15 -5.01 6.68
C ASP A 264 16.10 -5.63 8.09
N ALA A 265 15.79 -4.83 9.11
CA ALA A 265 15.71 -5.29 10.49
C ALA A 265 14.54 -6.26 10.75
N PHE A 266 13.45 -6.13 10.00
CA PHE A 266 12.21 -6.88 10.22
C PHE A 266 11.85 -7.87 9.11
N ALA A 267 12.45 -7.74 7.92
CA ALA A 267 12.20 -8.66 6.81
C ALA A 267 12.48 -10.11 7.22
N PHE A 268 11.54 -11.01 6.91
CA PHE A 268 11.60 -12.44 7.24
C PHE A 268 11.70 -12.76 8.74
N SER A 269 11.59 -11.77 9.60
CA SER A 269 11.61 -11.99 11.05
C SER A 269 10.23 -12.45 11.55
N PHE A 270 10.22 -13.10 12.73
CA PHE A 270 8.99 -13.36 13.48
C PHE A 270 8.62 -12.20 14.41
N ALA A 271 9.42 -11.14 14.43
CA ALA A 271 9.16 -9.95 15.21
C ALA A 271 8.01 -9.13 14.60
N ILE A 272 7.37 -8.39 15.45
CA ILE A 272 6.35 -7.39 15.10
C ILE A 272 6.97 -6.03 15.37
N ALA A 273 7.05 -5.21 14.37
CA ALA A 273 7.59 -3.86 14.46
C ALA A 273 6.65 -2.94 15.24
N THR A 274 7.23 -1.98 15.93
CA THR A 274 6.53 -0.97 16.72
C THR A 274 6.80 0.44 16.18
N PRO A 275 5.99 1.44 16.59
CA PRO A 275 6.26 2.85 16.26
C PRO A 275 7.68 3.31 16.64
N ASP A 276 8.16 2.88 17.81
CA ASP A 276 9.51 3.20 18.28
C ASP A 276 10.61 2.62 17.39
N ASP A 277 10.41 1.42 16.82
CA ASP A 277 11.40 0.81 15.92
C ASP A 277 11.58 1.65 14.65
N LEU A 278 10.48 2.12 14.04
CA LEU A 278 10.53 2.99 12.87
C LEU A 278 11.15 4.36 13.22
N ARG A 279 10.71 4.99 14.33
CA ARG A 279 11.26 6.25 14.77
C ARG A 279 12.76 6.14 15.00
N HIS A 280 13.22 5.13 15.73
CA HIS A 280 14.65 4.90 15.99
C HIS A 280 15.47 4.66 14.72
N ALA A 281 14.93 3.94 13.73
CA ALA A 281 15.61 3.75 12.45
C ALA A 281 15.84 5.09 11.71
N LEU A 282 14.83 5.96 11.70
CA LEU A 282 14.92 7.30 11.12
C LEU A 282 15.87 8.23 11.93
N GLU A 283 15.85 8.16 13.25
CA GLU A 283 16.76 8.89 14.14
C GLU A 283 18.22 8.45 13.93
N GLN A 284 18.46 7.16 13.83
CA GLN A 284 19.82 6.63 13.58
C GLN A 284 20.35 7.05 12.20
N ALA A 285 19.51 7.00 11.18
CA ALA A 285 19.90 7.38 9.82
C ALA A 285 20.17 8.89 9.69
N SER A 286 19.42 9.73 10.41
CA SER A 286 19.54 11.19 10.34
C SER A 286 20.48 11.80 11.37
N GLY A 287 20.72 11.11 12.49
CA GLY A 287 21.40 11.67 13.65
C GLY A 287 20.60 12.75 14.39
N GLN A 288 19.29 12.85 14.12
CA GLN A 288 18.38 13.84 14.73
C GLN A 288 17.42 13.16 15.70
N ASP A 289 17.07 13.83 16.79
CA ASP A 289 15.98 13.42 17.69
C ASP A 289 14.65 13.81 17.07
N LEU A 290 13.79 12.83 16.83
CA LEU A 290 12.49 13.01 16.21
C LEU A 290 11.33 12.93 17.21
N THR A 291 11.60 12.80 18.50
CA THR A 291 10.60 12.56 19.55
C THR A 291 9.48 13.61 19.53
N GLU A 292 9.83 14.91 19.52
CA GLU A 292 8.81 15.98 19.52
C GLU A 292 7.98 15.99 18.24
N LEU A 293 8.63 15.83 17.07
CA LEU A 293 7.95 15.79 15.78
C LEU A 293 7.04 14.57 15.65
N TRP A 294 7.50 13.41 16.13
CA TRP A 294 6.73 12.17 16.18
C TRP A 294 5.48 12.32 17.05
N ASN A 295 5.64 12.81 18.28
CA ASN A 295 4.53 13.03 19.21
C ASN A 295 3.50 13.97 18.62
N HIS A 296 3.93 15.10 18.02
CA HIS A 296 3.06 16.08 17.39
C HIS A 296 2.14 15.47 16.33
N TRP A 297 2.70 14.65 15.42
CA TRP A 297 1.93 14.11 14.30
C TRP A 297 1.14 12.86 14.64
N PHE A 298 1.69 11.97 15.47
CA PHE A 298 1.09 10.66 15.67
C PHE A 298 0.42 10.48 17.04
N GLU A 299 0.91 11.14 18.08
CA GLU A 299 0.46 10.95 19.46
C GLU A 299 -0.35 12.13 20.01
N ALA A 300 -0.50 13.23 19.25
CA ALA A 300 -1.24 14.40 19.64
C ALA A 300 -2.34 14.78 18.63
N ALA A 301 -3.30 15.58 19.08
CA ALA A 301 -4.37 16.16 18.28
C ALA A 301 -4.16 17.69 18.19
N GLU A 302 -3.14 18.11 17.46
CA GLU A 302 -2.62 19.49 17.46
C GLU A 302 -2.68 20.17 16.07
N GLY A 303 -3.37 19.62 15.08
CA GLY A 303 -3.38 20.11 13.71
C GLY A 303 -3.88 21.54 13.52
N LEU A 304 -4.62 22.10 14.50
CA LEU A 304 -4.98 23.52 14.48
C LEU A 304 -3.79 24.47 14.73
N GLN A 305 -2.64 23.94 15.14
CA GLN A 305 -1.40 24.72 15.25
C GLN A 305 -0.71 24.86 13.89
N ASP A 306 -0.93 23.90 12.97
CA ASP A 306 -0.27 23.85 11.68
C ASP A 306 -1.07 24.47 10.56
N PHE A 307 -2.41 24.49 10.68
CA PHE A 307 -3.30 24.84 9.59
C PHE A 307 -4.41 25.82 10.03
N SER A 308 -4.82 26.65 9.08
CA SER A 308 -5.93 27.59 9.19
C SER A 308 -7.05 27.27 8.19
N PRO A 309 -8.27 27.81 8.35
CA PRO A 309 -9.33 27.70 7.34
C PRO A 309 -8.96 28.29 5.97
N ASP A 310 -8.03 29.25 5.95
CA ASP A 310 -7.55 29.84 4.70
C ASP A 310 -6.70 28.85 3.89
N ASP A 311 -5.96 27.95 4.56
CA ASP A 311 -5.20 26.87 3.90
C ASP A 311 -6.14 25.92 3.17
N LEU A 312 -7.26 25.53 3.76
CA LEU A 312 -8.27 24.70 3.09
C LEU A 312 -8.89 25.45 1.89
N THR A 313 -9.17 26.74 2.04
CA THR A 313 -9.75 27.55 0.97
C THR A 313 -8.77 27.68 -0.20
N GLN A 314 -7.49 27.90 0.08
CA GLN A 314 -6.45 27.97 -0.95
C GLN A 314 -6.26 26.62 -1.64
N LEU A 315 -6.18 25.55 -0.86
CA LEU A 315 -6.00 24.18 -1.38
C LEU A 315 -7.11 23.77 -2.37
N ARG A 316 -8.38 24.09 -2.06
CA ARG A 316 -9.50 23.83 -2.97
C ARG A 316 -9.34 24.58 -4.29
N ARG A 317 -8.93 25.85 -4.25
CA ARG A 317 -8.65 26.62 -5.49
C ARG A 317 -7.52 25.99 -6.31
N ASP A 318 -6.46 25.53 -5.66
CA ASP A 318 -5.30 24.92 -6.31
C ASP A 318 -5.67 23.57 -6.97
N LEU A 319 -6.64 22.85 -6.42
CA LEU A 319 -7.17 21.61 -6.97
C LEU A 319 -8.29 21.80 -8.01
N GLY A 320 -8.78 23.07 -8.18
CA GLY A 320 -9.80 23.38 -9.17
C GLY A 320 -11.25 23.19 -8.70
N ASP A 321 -11.47 23.20 -7.39
CA ASP A 321 -12.79 23.13 -6.74
C ASP A 321 -13.45 24.53 -6.55
#